data_05e3649003bae8d9c74b9e436ea29735
#
_entry.id   05e3649003bae8d9c74b9e436ea29735
#
_cell.length_a   1.000
_cell.length_b   1.000
_cell.length_c   1.000
_cell.angle_alpha   90.00
_cell.angle_beta   90.00
_cell.angle_gamma   90.00
#
_symmetry.space_group_name_H-M   'P 1'
#
loop_
_entity.id
_entity.type
_entity.pdbx_description
1 polymer ?
#
loop_
_entity_poly.entity_id
_entity_poly.type
_entity_poly.pdbx_seq_one_letter_code
_entity_poly.pdbx_strand_id
1 'polypeptide(L)'
;MLKEILDPESCAKCRICCVFDSSDIWEMPVFTSETAEKMRSTNPEINFVPYGNGFVIDPGELGESELFNCPALTENGCMLGDEKPFDCRIWPFRIMNVGGIRAITIASLCSELYSRPLSQLVDFLNKGLAENIFRYADEHPEIVKPYDDGYPVLKLERKEK
;
A
#
# COMPACT_ATOMS: atom_id res chain seq x y z
N MET A 1 -9.55 5.67 -6.76
CA MET A 1 -9.00 6.67 -5.83
C MET A 1 -7.93 7.53 -6.48
N LEU A 2 -6.95 6.99 -7.18
CA LEU A 2 -5.76 7.72 -7.65
C LEU A 2 -5.76 8.03 -9.16
N LYS A 3 -6.86 7.82 -9.87
CA LYS A 3 -6.96 7.97 -11.35
C LYS A 3 -6.62 9.38 -11.87
N GLU A 4 -6.70 10.40 -11.02
CA GLU A 4 -6.32 11.78 -11.39
C GLU A 4 -4.80 11.99 -11.44
N ILE A 5 -4.04 11.15 -10.74
CA ILE A 5 -2.58 11.31 -10.60
C ILE A 5 -1.78 10.11 -11.10
N LEU A 6 -2.40 8.95 -11.25
CA LEU A 6 -1.78 7.72 -11.74
C LEU A 6 -2.54 7.20 -12.96
N ASP A 7 -1.79 6.91 -14.01
CA ASP A 7 -2.34 6.23 -15.18
C ASP A 7 -2.39 4.71 -14.94
N PRO A 8 -3.60 4.09 -15.01
CA PRO A 8 -3.74 2.66 -14.79
C PRO A 8 -2.95 1.78 -15.76
N GLU A 9 -2.74 2.21 -17.00
CA GLU A 9 -1.97 1.46 -17.99
C GLU A 9 -0.47 1.46 -17.65
N SER A 10 0.05 2.63 -17.23
CA SER A 10 1.43 2.75 -16.75
C SER A 10 1.66 1.90 -15.49
N CYS A 11 0.71 1.90 -14.55
CA CYS A 11 0.78 1.07 -13.35
C CYS A 11 0.81 -0.43 -13.69
N ALA A 12 -0.05 -0.88 -14.61
CA ALA A 12 -0.10 -2.28 -15.03
C ALA A 12 1.20 -2.76 -15.68
N LYS A 13 1.95 -1.86 -16.32
CA LYS A 13 3.27 -2.15 -16.90
C LYS A 13 4.39 -2.09 -15.87
N CYS A 14 4.34 -1.14 -14.95
CA CYS A 14 5.40 -0.87 -13.97
C CYS A 14 5.52 -2.00 -12.93
N ARG A 15 4.41 -2.40 -12.30
CA ARG A 15 4.28 -3.51 -11.33
C ARG A 15 5.13 -3.39 -10.06
N ILE A 16 5.87 -2.32 -9.85
CA ILE A 16 6.82 -2.20 -8.72
C ILE A 16 6.15 -2.41 -7.35
N CYS A 17 4.90 -1.95 -7.19
CA CYS A 17 4.13 -2.10 -5.96
C CYS A 17 3.61 -3.53 -5.69
N CYS A 18 3.88 -4.47 -6.59
CA CYS A 18 3.50 -5.88 -6.49
C CYS A 18 4.71 -6.81 -6.42
N VAL A 19 5.93 -6.26 -6.30
CA VAL A 19 7.18 -7.02 -6.24
C VAL A 19 7.92 -6.57 -4.98
N PHE A 20 8.32 -7.53 -4.16
CA PHE A 20 8.97 -7.30 -2.87
C PHE A 20 10.28 -8.07 -2.79
N ASP A 21 11.23 -7.55 -2.04
CA ASP A 21 12.42 -8.27 -1.59
C ASP A 21 12.48 -8.36 -0.07
N SER A 22 13.54 -8.93 0.48
CA SER A 22 13.69 -9.09 1.92
C SER A 22 13.75 -7.76 2.69
N SER A 23 14.09 -6.64 2.03
CA SER A 23 14.20 -5.32 2.66
C SER A 23 12.89 -4.57 2.75
N ASP A 24 11.96 -4.83 1.83
CA ASP A 24 10.68 -4.13 1.73
C ASP A 24 9.45 -5.00 1.98
N ILE A 25 9.65 -6.26 2.39
CA ILE A 25 8.56 -7.20 2.70
C ILE A 25 7.58 -6.67 3.74
N TRP A 26 8.01 -5.77 4.62
CA TRP A 26 7.17 -5.09 5.61
C TRP A 26 6.10 -4.20 4.97
N GLU A 27 6.27 -3.82 3.71
CA GLU A 27 5.31 -3.05 2.93
C GLU A 27 4.12 -3.87 2.43
N MET A 28 4.15 -5.18 2.60
CA MET A 28 3.06 -6.06 2.18
C MET A 28 1.71 -5.50 2.61
N PRO A 29 0.72 -5.48 1.70
CA PRO A 29 -0.62 -4.97 2.00
C PRO A 29 -1.34 -5.85 3.01
N VAL A 30 -2.20 -5.23 3.82
CA VAL A 30 -3.07 -5.93 4.74
C VAL A 30 -4.38 -6.29 4.04
N PHE A 31 -4.68 -7.57 3.98
CA PHE A 31 -5.88 -8.12 3.38
C PHE A 31 -6.99 -8.27 4.44
N THR A 32 -8.21 -7.92 4.09
CA THR A 32 -9.38 -8.31 4.88
C THR A 32 -9.62 -9.82 4.75
N SER A 33 -10.41 -10.40 5.67
CA SER A 33 -10.80 -11.82 5.57
C SER A 33 -11.45 -12.13 4.22
N GLU A 34 -12.36 -11.28 3.76
CA GLU A 34 -13.07 -11.45 2.49
C GLU A 34 -12.10 -11.47 1.29
N THR A 35 -11.17 -10.51 1.25
CA THR A 35 -10.19 -10.42 0.15
C THR A 35 -9.21 -11.60 0.20
N ALA A 36 -8.79 -12.03 1.39
CA ALA A 36 -7.92 -13.20 1.56
C ALA A 36 -8.63 -14.50 1.11
N GLU A 37 -9.89 -14.67 1.47
CA GLU A 37 -10.69 -15.83 1.02
C GLU A 37 -10.87 -15.86 -0.50
N LYS A 38 -11.14 -14.70 -1.10
CA LYS A 38 -11.22 -14.59 -2.56
C LYS A 38 -9.91 -15.00 -3.24
N MET A 39 -8.78 -14.59 -2.71
CA MET A 39 -7.48 -15.01 -3.25
C MET A 39 -7.23 -16.51 -3.06
N ARG A 40 -7.54 -17.06 -1.89
CA ARG A 40 -7.40 -18.52 -1.65
C ARG A 40 -8.28 -19.36 -2.57
N SER A 41 -9.46 -18.87 -2.91
CA SER A 41 -10.36 -19.59 -3.84
C SER A 41 -9.78 -19.71 -5.24
N THR A 42 -8.96 -18.75 -5.66
CA THR A 42 -8.31 -18.75 -6.98
C THR A 42 -6.92 -19.40 -6.94
N ASN A 43 -6.22 -19.24 -5.83
CA ASN A 43 -4.89 -19.81 -5.61
C ASN A 43 -4.79 -20.38 -4.18
N PRO A 44 -5.14 -21.66 -3.97
CA PRO A 44 -5.12 -22.30 -2.65
C PRO A 44 -3.73 -22.41 -2.00
N GLU A 45 -2.67 -22.26 -2.77
CA GLU A 45 -1.28 -22.35 -2.32
C GLU A 45 -0.82 -21.10 -1.56
N ILE A 46 -1.60 -19.99 -1.60
CA ILE A 46 -1.23 -18.76 -0.91
C ILE A 46 -1.29 -18.95 0.60
N ASN A 47 -0.17 -18.75 1.26
CA ASN A 47 -0.09 -18.74 2.71
C ASN A 47 -0.37 -17.34 3.25
N PHE A 48 -1.47 -17.18 3.99
CA PHE A 48 -1.81 -15.97 4.72
C PHE A 48 -1.57 -16.16 6.21
N VAL A 49 -0.87 -15.20 6.81
CA VAL A 49 -0.67 -15.15 8.27
C VAL A 49 -1.46 -13.99 8.88
N PRO A 50 -1.99 -14.13 10.11
CA PRO A 50 -2.70 -13.07 10.79
C PRO A 50 -1.81 -11.83 11.00
N TYR A 51 -2.37 -10.64 10.79
CA TYR A 51 -1.70 -9.36 11.02
C TYR A 51 -2.72 -8.32 11.51
N GLY A 52 -2.70 -8.02 12.80
CA GLY A 52 -3.75 -7.21 13.42
C GLY A 52 -5.14 -7.83 13.24
N ASN A 53 -6.09 -7.05 12.73
CA ASN A 53 -7.44 -7.54 12.41
C ASN A 53 -7.56 -8.12 10.98
N GLY A 54 -6.46 -8.19 10.24
CA GLY A 54 -6.42 -8.71 8.88
C GLY A 54 -5.36 -9.79 8.69
N PHE A 55 -4.88 -9.89 7.46
CA PHE A 55 -3.91 -10.89 7.03
C PHE A 55 -2.87 -10.26 6.12
N VAL A 56 -1.65 -10.77 6.16
CA VAL A 56 -0.62 -10.51 5.14
C VAL A 56 -0.23 -11.83 4.49
N ILE A 57 0.30 -11.76 3.27
CA ILE A 57 0.85 -12.95 2.61
C ILE A 57 2.19 -13.25 3.25
N ASP A 58 2.43 -14.51 3.56
CA ASP A 58 3.73 -15.00 3.99
C ASP A 58 4.51 -15.47 2.75
N PRO A 59 5.58 -14.79 2.36
CA PRO A 59 6.39 -15.17 1.22
C PRO A 59 7.35 -16.33 1.53
N GLY A 60 7.41 -16.77 2.80
CA GLY A 60 8.47 -17.65 3.29
C GLY A 60 9.80 -16.92 3.52
N GLU A 61 10.88 -17.68 3.60
CA GLU A 61 12.23 -17.11 3.70
C GLU A 61 12.71 -16.65 2.33
N LEU A 62 12.97 -15.35 2.20
CA LEU A 62 13.57 -14.76 0.99
C LEU A 62 15.09 -14.64 1.17
N GLY A 63 15.83 -15.18 0.22
CA GLY A 63 17.28 -14.98 0.11
C GLY A 63 17.64 -13.55 -0.29
N GLU A 64 18.93 -13.19 -0.15
CA GLU A 64 19.42 -11.92 -0.71
C GLU A 64 19.16 -11.89 -2.21
N SER A 65 18.57 -10.79 -2.72
CA SER A 65 18.22 -10.59 -4.13
C SER A 65 17.10 -11.50 -4.67
N GLU A 66 16.42 -12.27 -3.83
CA GLU A 66 15.22 -13.00 -4.22
C GLU A 66 14.01 -12.07 -4.22
N LEU A 67 13.22 -12.14 -5.29
CA LEU A 67 12.03 -11.31 -5.45
C LEU A 67 10.77 -12.14 -5.23
N PHE A 68 9.87 -11.62 -4.41
CA PHE A 68 8.53 -12.15 -4.23
C PHE A 68 7.53 -11.34 -5.03
N ASN A 69 6.83 -11.99 -5.96
CA ASN A 69 5.76 -11.36 -6.70
C ASN A 69 4.42 -11.61 -6.00
N CYS A 70 3.64 -10.54 -5.80
CA CYS A 70 2.30 -10.68 -5.26
C CYS A 70 1.47 -11.68 -6.09
N PRO A 71 0.89 -12.72 -5.50
CA PRO A 71 0.10 -13.72 -6.23
C PRO A 71 -1.14 -13.16 -6.94
N ALA A 72 -1.59 -11.95 -6.57
CA ALA A 72 -2.66 -11.25 -7.29
C ALA A 72 -2.18 -10.56 -8.59
N LEU A 73 -0.88 -10.51 -8.84
CA LEU A 73 -0.33 -9.89 -10.04
C LEU A 73 -0.49 -10.84 -11.25
N THR A 74 -1.12 -10.34 -12.29
CA THR A 74 -1.28 -11.03 -13.58
C THR A 74 -0.62 -10.22 -14.71
N GLU A 75 -0.61 -10.76 -15.90
CA GLU A 75 -0.12 -10.05 -17.10
C GLU A 75 -0.92 -8.76 -17.36
N ASN A 76 -2.18 -8.72 -16.96
CA ASN A 76 -3.10 -7.61 -17.16
C ASN A 76 -3.23 -6.70 -15.91
N GLY A 77 -2.37 -6.85 -14.92
CA GLY A 77 -2.41 -6.11 -13.66
C GLY A 77 -2.98 -6.94 -12.50
N CYS A 78 -3.49 -6.28 -11.47
CA CYS A 78 -4.02 -6.95 -10.29
C CYS A 78 -5.34 -7.66 -10.57
N MET A 79 -5.43 -8.97 -10.32
CA MET A 79 -6.65 -9.76 -10.49
C MET A 79 -7.81 -9.32 -9.58
N LEU A 80 -7.52 -8.63 -8.48
CA LEU A 80 -8.54 -8.13 -7.55
C LEU A 80 -9.23 -6.85 -8.05
N GLY A 81 -8.69 -6.18 -9.06
CA GLY A 81 -9.29 -4.97 -9.62
C GLY A 81 -9.56 -3.89 -8.56
N ASP A 82 -10.82 -3.48 -8.43
CA ASP A 82 -11.23 -2.47 -7.43
C ASP A 82 -11.38 -3.04 -6.01
N GLU A 83 -11.35 -4.36 -5.84
CA GLU A 83 -11.44 -5.05 -4.54
C GLU A 83 -10.08 -5.30 -3.88
N LYS A 84 -9.00 -4.80 -4.47
CA LYS A 84 -7.67 -4.91 -3.87
C LYS A 84 -7.59 -4.21 -2.51
N PRO A 85 -6.66 -4.64 -1.62
CA PRO A 85 -6.49 -4.07 -0.30
C PRO A 85 -6.40 -2.55 -0.31
N PHE A 86 -6.78 -1.91 0.81
CA PHE A 86 -6.74 -0.45 0.91
C PHE A 86 -5.33 0.10 0.68
N ASP A 87 -4.31 -0.53 1.25
CA ASP A 87 -2.90 -0.20 1.01
C ASP A 87 -2.55 -0.12 -0.48
N CYS A 88 -3.03 -1.09 -1.27
CA CYS A 88 -2.80 -1.12 -2.71
C CYS A 88 -3.58 -0.02 -3.44
N ARG A 89 -4.76 0.37 -2.92
CA ARG A 89 -5.59 1.42 -3.55
C ARG A 89 -5.07 2.83 -3.32
N ILE A 90 -4.29 3.03 -2.25
CA ILE A 90 -3.66 4.31 -1.92
C ILE A 90 -2.20 4.38 -2.34
N TRP A 91 -1.57 3.25 -2.71
CA TRP A 91 -0.16 3.24 -3.09
C TRP A 91 0.09 4.21 -4.26
N PRO A 92 1.11 5.06 -4.24
CA PRO A 92 2.30 5.03 -3.37
C PRO A 92 2.18 5.80 -2.04
N PHE A 93 1.01 6.29 -1.68
CA PHE A 93 0.84 6.84 -0.34
C PHE A 93 0.84 5.72 0.70
N ARG A 94 1.41 6.03 1.87
CA ARG A 94 1.44 5.14 3.03
C ARG A 94 0.99 5.92 4.26
N ILE A 95 0.37 5.24 5.21
CA ILE A 95 0.14 5.79 6.52
C ILE A 95 1.15 5.20 7.50
N MET A 96 1.91 6.06 8.17
CA MET A 96 3.00 5.70 9.05
C MET A 96 2.92 6.41 10.39
N ASN A 97 3.52 5.81 11.42
CA ASN A 97 3.64 6.39 12.74
C ASN A 97 4.99 7.13 12.86
N VAL A 98 4.95 8.45 12.85
CA VAL A 98 6.11 9.32 12.97
C VAL A 98 6.14 9.90 14.39
N GLY A 99 6.91 9.27 15.28
CA GLY A 99 7.06 9.77 16.65
C GLY A 99 5.74 9.83 17.45
N GLY A 100 4.83 8.89 17.24
CA GLY A 100 3.52 8.82 17.90
C GLY A 100 2.41 9.59 17.18
N ILE A 101 2.69 10.22 16.04
CA ILE A 101 1.72 10.94 15.20
C ILE A 101 1.54 10.15 13.90
N ARG A 102 0.30 9.90 13.50
CA ARG A 102 0.03 9.32 12.19
C ARG A 102 0.33 10.34 11.09
N ALA A 103 0.99 9.89 10.06
CA ALA A 103 1.37 10.72 8.93
C ALA A 103 1.10 10.00 7.61
N ILE A 104 0.70 10.74 6.59
CA ILE A 104 0.69 10.23 5.22
C ILE A 104 2.04 10.56 4.60
N THR A 105 2.70 9.52 4.15
CA THR A 105 4.01 9.55 3.49
C THR A 105 3.87 9.09 2.04
N ILE A 106 4.95 9.16 1.28
CA ILE A 106 4.99 8.68 -0.10
C ILE A 106 6.18 7.75 -0.31
N ALA A 107 5.92 6.60 -0.94
CA ALA A 107 6.98 5.70 -1.36
C ALA A 107 7.79 6.34 -2.51
N SER A 108 9.11 6.34 -2.35
CA SER A 108 10.03 6.96 -3.33
C SER A 108 10.23 6.15 -4.61
N LEU A 109 9.61 4.98 -4.73
CA LEU A 109 9.81 4.06 -5.87
C LEU A 109 8.81 4.27 -7.04
N CYS A 110 7.78 5.12 -6.87
CA CYS A 110 6.78 5.33 -7.91
C CYS A 110 7.26 6.32 -8.97
N SER A 111 7.73 5.81 -10.11
CA SER A 111 8.23 6.63 -11.23
C SER A 111 7.19 7.60 -11.79
N GLU A 112 5.91 7.23 -11.78
CA GLU A 112 4.80 8.08 -12.26
C GLU A 112 4.65 9.38 -11.45
N LEU A 113 5.06 9.37 -10.19
CA LEU A 113 4.96 10.54 -9.31
C LEU A 113 6.25 11.35 -9.20
N TYR A 114 7.39 10.84 -9.67
CA TYR A 114 8.67 11.56 -9.60
C TYR A 114 8.68 12.89 -10.33
N SER A 115 7.95 13.01 -11.43
CA SER A 115 7.85 14.23 -12.21
C SER A 115 6.87 15.24 -11.63
N ARG A 116 6.12 14.86 -10.58
CA ARG A 116 5.11 15.73 -9.98
C ARG A 116 5.67 16.52 -8.81
N PRO A 117 5.43 17.83 -8.74
CA PRO A 117 5.74 18.61 -7.55
C PRO A 117 5.05 18.07 -6.29
N LEU A 118 5.75 18.02 -5.15
CA LEU A 118 5.17 17.56 -3.89
C LEU A 118 3.92 18.37 -3.50
N SER A 119 3.87 19.65 -3.85
CA SER A 119 2.69 20.50 -3.62
C SER A 119 1.43 19.94 -4.31
N GLN A 120 1.54 19.43 -5.53
CA GLN A 120 0.40 18.80 -6.21
C GLN A 120 -0.09 17.55 -5.48
N LEU A 121 0.81 16.77 -4.92
CA LEU A 121 0.46 15.58 -4.16
C LEU A 121 -0.22 15.94 -2.84
N VAL A 122 0.27 16.97 -2.16
CA VAL A 122 -0.36 17.51 -0.94
C VAL A 122 -1.74 18.08 -1.25
N ASP A 123 -1.89 18.84 -2.34
CA ASP A 123 -3.18 19.38 -2.77
C ASP A 123 -4.16 18.25 -3.11
N PHE A 124 -3.69 17.20 -3.76
CA PHE A 124 -4.50 16.02 -4.07
C PHE A 124 -4.97 15.31 -2.78
N LEU A 125 -4.08 15.11 -1.80
CA LEU A 125 -4.44 14.55 -0.50
C LEU A 125 -5.50 15.40 0.21
N ASN A 126 -5.39 16.74 0.11
CA ASN A 126 -6.31 17.67 0.76
C ASN A 126 -7.71 17.72 0.13
N LYS A 127 -7.92 17.13 -1.05
CA LYS A 127 -9.25 16.98 -1.68
C LYS A 127 -10.11 15.86 -1.09
N GLY A 128 -9.77 15.36 0.10
CA GLY A 128 -10.53 14.36 0.84
C GLY A 128 -9.84 12.99 0.96
N LEU A 129 -8.80 12.72 0.17
CA LEU A 129 -8.09 11.44 0.28
C LEU A 129 -7.44 11.27 1.65
N ALA A 130 -6.84 12.31 2.20
CA ALA A 130 -6.20 12.24 3.52
C ALA A 130 -7.20 11.90 4.63
N GLU A 131 -8.37 12.53 4.63
CA GLU A 131 -9.43 12.21 5.59
C GLU A 131 -9.89 10.75 5.47
N ASN A 132 -10.00 10.26 4.25
CA ASN A 132 -10.37 8.87 3.98
C ASN A 132 -9.31 7.89 4.50
N ILE A 133 -8.01 8.21 4.32
CA ILE A 133 -6.90 7.39 4.82
C ILE A 133 -6.91 7.36 6.35
N PHE A 134 -7.03 8.51 7.03
CA PHE A 134 -7.03 8.56 8.48
C PHE A 134 -8.25 7.85 9.07
N ARG A 135 -9.44 8.06 8.51
CA ARG A 135 -10.65 7.36 8.92
C ARG A 135 -10.53 5.84 8.75
N TYR A 136 -10.00 5.38 7.63
CA TYR A 136 -9.78 3.95 7.43
C TYR A 136 -8.80 3.38 8.45
N ALA A 137 -7.76 4.13 8.82
CA ALA A 137 -6.79 3.73 9.83
C ALA A 137 -7.35 3.77 11.27
N ASP A 138 -8.45 4.47 11.54
CA ASP A 138 -9.17 4.39 12.83
C ASP A 138 -9.84 3.03 12.98
N GLU A 139 -10.39 2.49 11.90
CA GLU A 139 -11.07 1.19 11.86
C GLU A 139 -10.07 0.03 11.68
N HIS A 140 -8.93 0.31 11.02
CA HIS A 140 -7.90 -0.65 10.63
C HIS A 140 -6.50 -0.17 11.04
N PRO A 141 -6.20 -0.11 12.36
CA PRO A 141 -4.91 0.40 12.83
C PRO A 141 -3.70 -0.41 12.36
N GLU A 142 -3.90 -1.64 11.92
CA GLU A 142 -2.87 -2.53 11.38
C GLU A 142 -2.24 -2.02 10.08
N ILE A 143 -2.88 -1.11 9.34
CA ILE A 143 -2.27 -0.52 8.14
C ILE A 143 -1.25 0.57 8.46
N VAL A 144 -1.21 1.06 9.72
CA VAL A 144 -0.26 2.09 10.14
C VAL A 144 1.11 1.44 10.35
N LYS A 145 2.02 1.67 9.42
CA LYS A 145 3.37 1.10 9.46
C LYS A 145 4.32 1.94 10.33
N PRO A 146 5.37 1.34 10.89
CA PRO A 146 6.47 2.13 11.48
C PRO A 146 7.06 3.09 10.45
N TYR A 147 7.50 4.27 10.89
CA TYR A 147 8.13 5.23 9.98
C TYR A 147 9.49 4.72 9.49
N ASP A 148 9.70 4.88 8.20
CA ASP A 148 10.98 4.66 7.53
C ASP A 148 11.48 5.97 6.93
N ASP A 149 12.76 6.29 7.14
CA ASP A 149 13.38 7.56 6.72
C ASP A 149 13.39 7.79 5.20
N GLY A 150 13.24 6.72 4.42
CA GLY A 150 13.11 6.79 2.96
C GLY A 150 11.76 7.32 2.45
N TYR A 151 10.80 7.59 3.36
CA TYR A 151 9.44 8.01 3.01
C TYR A 151 9.17 9.47 3.37
N PRO A 152 9.22 10.42 2.41
CA PRO A 152 8.87 11.81 2.67
C PRO A 152 7.47 11.95 3.26
N VAL A 153 7.37 12.74 4.34
CA VAL A 153 6.09 13.05 4.99
C VAL A 153 5.39 14.15 4.21
N LEU A 154 4.15 13.88 3.78
CA LEU A 154 3.32 14.83 3.04
C LEU A 154 2.27 15.50 3.93
N LYS A 155 1.73 14.77 4.91
CA LYS A 155 0.67 15.29 5.77
C LYS A 155 0.68 14.59 7.13
N LEU A 156 0.70 15.39 8.20
CA LEU A 156 0.48 14.91 9.55
C LEU A 156 -1.01 14.89 9.87
N GLU A 157 -1.45 13.90 10.64
CA GLU A 157 -2.78 13.91 11.20
C GLU A 157 -2.90 15.04 12.23
N ARG A 158 -3.89 15.89 12.07
CA ARG A 158 -4.24 16.89 13.08
C ARG A 158 -5.27 16.26 14.02
N LYS A 159 -4.89 16.03 15.28
CA LYS A 159 -5.88 15.76 16.32
C LYS A 159 -6.58 17.08 16.59
N GLU A 160 -7.87 17.18 16.30
CA GLU A 160 -8.68 18.27 16.82
C GLU A 160 -8.61 18.22 18.35
N LYS A 161 -8.33 19.39 18.93
CA LYS A 161 -8.27 19.52 20.40
C LYS A 161 -9.66 19.57 20.97
#